data_babff8e8d7441d8096576f6f89ca1356
#
_entry.id   babff8e8d7441d8096576f6f89ca1356
#
_cell.length_a   1.000
_cell.length_b   1.000
_cell.length_c   1.000
_cell.angle_alpha   90.00
_cell.angle_beta   90.00
_cell.angle_gamma   90.00
#
_symmetry.space_group_name_H-M   'P 1'
#
loop_
_entity.id
_entity.type
_entity.pdbx_description
1 polymer ?
#
loop_
_entity_poly.entity_id
_entity_poly.type
_entity_poly.pdbx_seq_one_letter_code
_entity_poly.pdbx_strand_id
1 'polypeptide(L)'
;MVGRFSRLVVAMTVRMPKWFVGWVSRRYVAGKTIEDAVKVMHRLSSEGACFTIDVLGEEISTMEEANFFLEEYKRVITAITDNKFDAALSIKPTAFGILLDRELGMQNIESIVRLAKDHDMFVRLDMEDHRVTDDTIQVMLDMHEKGLENVGVVLQGRLFRSLSDIDEITKKIGPKADYRICKGIYLEPSEISHTERQPIIDATNMCIDAMLDSGSYVAVASHDYPVINHTLAALKQRGMGPDINDPRPNSGPKRPHKGPGYEFQMLLGVRGPLRRKLTAEGHRARVYIPYGEKWYEYSIRRLKENPTIGTQVFKAIVMPWTNRP
;
A
#
# COMPACT_ATOMS: atom_id res chain seq x y z
N MET A 1 -12.00 -24.34 -2.02
CA MET A 1 -13.13 -24.54 -1.08
C MET A 1 -12.88 -23.69 0.16
N VAL A 2 -13.55 -22.57 0.28
CA VAL A 2 -13.56 -21.80 1.53
C VAL A 2 -14.32 -22.65 2.55
N GLY A 3 -13.64 -23.21 3.53
CA GLY A 3 -14.21 -24.18 4.46
C GLY A 3 -15.41 -23.62 5.21
N ARG A 4 -16.36 -24.47 5.62
CA ARG A 4 -17.53 -24.12 6.45
C ARG A 4 -17.16 -23.27 7.68
N PHE A 5 -15.96 -23.47 8.22
CA PHE A 5 -15.40 -22.71 9.34
C PHE A 5 -15.13 -21.25 8.96
N SER A 6 -14.62 -20.97 7.77
CA SER A 6 -14.35 -19.62 7.26
C SER A 6 -15.64 -18.82 7.07
N ARG A 7 -16.73 -19.45 6.58
CA ARG A 7 -18.06 -18.81 6.47
C ARG A 7 -18.68 -18.50 7.82
N LEU A 8 -18.45 -19.36 8.81
CA LEU A 8 -18.93 -19.14 10.18
C LEU A 8 -18.19 -17.95 10.82
N VAL A 9 -16.88 -17.86 10.64
CA VAL A 9 -16.06 -16.75 11.14
C VAL A 9 -16.48 -15.42 10.49
N VAL A 10 -16.72 -15.40 9.18
CA VAL A 10 -17.24 -14.22 8.47
C VAL A 10 -18.63 -13.82 8.99
N ALA A 11 -19.54 -14.76 9.18
CA ALA A 11 -20.87 -14.49 9.72
C ALA A 11 -20.82 -13.96 11.18
N MET A 12 -19.91 -14.46 11.99
CA MET A 12 -19.65 -13.94 13.35
C MET A 12 -19.07 -12.53 13.32
N THR A 13 -18.16 -12.23 12.39
CA THR A 13 -17.51 -10.94 12.28
C THR A 13 -18.49 -9.80 12.01
N VAL A 14 -19.50 -10.04 11.18
CA VAL A 14 -20.55 -9.05 10.85
C VAL A 14 -21.47 -8.75 12.04
N ARG A 15 -21.57 -9.66 13.01
CA ARG A 15 -22.38 -9.50 14.24
C ARG A 15 -21.60 -9.03 15.45
N MET A 16 -20.30 -8.77 15.30
CA MET A 16 -19.46 -8.29 16.42
C MET A 16 -19.87 -6.87 16.86
N PRO A 17 -19.96 -6.62 18.17
CA PRO A 17 -20.21 -5.26 18.66
C PRO A 17 -19.14 -4.27 18.19
N LYS A 18 -19.53 -3.03 17.83
CA LYS A 18 -18.61 -1.99 17.35
C LYS A 18 -17.43 -1.75 18.30
N TRP A 19 -17.66 -1.79 19.62
CA TRP A 19 -16.58 -1.61 20.60
C TRP A 19 -15.50 -2.69 20.50
N PHE A 20 -15.90 -3.93 20.22
CA PHE A 20 -14.97 -5.06 20.06
C PHE A 20 -14.15 -4.93 18.76
N VAL A 21 -14.84 -4.63 17.65
CA VAL A 21 -14.14 -4.34 16.38
C VAL A 21 -13.16 -3.17 16.57
N GLY A 22 -13.57 -2.11 17.30
CA GLY A 22 -12.71 -0.98 17.63
C GLY A 22 -11.48 -1.34 18.46
N TRP A 23 -11.62 -2.25 19.42
CA TRP A 23 -10.48 -2.73 20.20
C TRP A 23 -9.47 -3.50 19.34
N VAL A 24 -9.97 -4.37 18.46
CA VAL A 24 -9.13 -5.12 17.49
C VAL A 24 -8.48 -4.19 16.49
N SER A 25 -9.23 -3.22 15.98
CA SER A 25 -8.79 -2.28 14.92
C SER A 25 -7.61 -1.41 15.34
N ARG A 26 -7.48 -1.08 16.61
CA ARG A 26 -6.34 -0.30 17.15
C ARG A 26 -4.98 -0.90 16.80
N ARG A 27 -4.96 -2.16 16.38
CA ARG A 27 -3.75 -2.83 15.93
C ARG A 27 -3.41 -2.54 14.48
N TYR A 28 -4.42 -2.23 13.65
CA TYR A 28 -4.31 -2.13 12.18
C TYR A 28 -4.65 -0.74 11.65
N VAL A 29 -5.29 0.09 12.47
CA VAL A 29 -5.67 1.46 12.17
C VAL A 29 -5.07 2.36 13.22
N ALA A 30 -4.41 3.43 12.80
CA ALA A 30 -3.69 4.32 13.72
C ALA A 30 -4.63 5.13 14.62
N GLY A 31 -5.88 5.32 14.20
CA GLY A 31 -6.90 6.07 14.92
C GLY A 31 -7.86 6.75 13.97
N LYS A 32 -8.57 7.76 14.46
CA LYS A 32 -9.55 8.48 13.68
C LYS A 32 -9.00 9.78 13.08
N THR A 33 -7.96 10.33 13.68
CA THR A 33 -7.42 11.65 13.32
C THR A 33 -5.95 11.56 12.92
N ILE A 34 -5.45 12.60 12.25
CA ILE A 34 -4.04 12.70 11.89
C ILE A 34 -3.12 12.73 13.12
N GLU A 35 -3.59 13.32 14.23
CA GLU A 35 -2.84 13.35 15.48
C GLU A 35 -2.64 11.94 16.07
N ASP A 36 -3.62 11.06 15.89
CA ASP A 36 -3.48 9.65 16.29
C ASP A 36 -2.45 8.94 15.41
N ALA A 37 -2.47 9.19 14.10
CA ALA A 37 -1.47 8.65 13.16
C ALA A 37 -0.06 9.16 13.49
N VAL A 38 0.10 10.45 13.82
CA VAL A 38 1.37 11.07 14.25
C VAL A 38 1.93 10.37 15.50
N LYS A 39 1.10 10.07 16.51
CA LYS A 39 1.55 9.32 17.71
C LYS A 39 2.08 7.94 17.36
N VAL A 40 1.40 7.24 16.43
CA VAL A 40 1.85 5.92 15.97
C VAL A 40 3.17 6.02 15.19
N MET A 41 3.30 7.00 14.32
CA MET A 41 4.53 7.23 13.55
C MET A 41 5.72 7.57 14.47
N HIS A 42 5.56 8.44 15.46
CA HIS A 42 6.62 8.71 16.44
C HIS A 42 7.11 7.43 17.14
N ARG A 43 6.18 6.58 17.58
CA ARG A 43 6.54 5.31 18.22
C ARG A 43 7.34 4.40 17.29
N LEU A 44 6.94 4.29 16.01
CA LEU A 44 7.57 3.38 15.06
C LEU A 44 8.85 3.95 14.44
N SER A 45 9.02 5.28 14.44
CA SER A 45 10.28 5.94 14.00
C SER A 45 11.47 5.48 14.82
N SER A 46 11.29 5.26 16.14
CA SER A 46 12.34 4.73 17.01
C SER A 46 12.78 3.30 16.65
N GLU A 47 11.95 2.58 15.86
CA GLU A 47 12.25 1.25 15.34
C GLU A 47 12.81 1.28 13.90
N GLY A 48 13.20 2.47 13.39
CA GLY A 48 13.75 2.65 12.04
C GLY A 48 12.72 2.51 10.90
N ALA A 49 11.43 2.61 11.20
CA ALA A 49 10.39 2.54 10.18
C ALA A 49 10.23 3.87 9.44
N CYS A 50 9.97 3.81 8.13
CA CYS A 50 9.38 4.90 7.35
C CYS A 50 7.89 4.59 7.05
N PHE A 51 7.15 5.57 6.51
CA PHE A 51 5.69 5.49 6.52
C PHE A 51 5.06 5.76 5.16
N THR A 52 3.87 5.21 4.96
CA THR A 52 2.91 5.64 3.95
C THR A 52 1.60 5.91 4.65
N ILE A 53 1.03 7.08 4.45
CA ILE A 53 -0.20 7.51 5.12
C ILE A 53 -1.38 7.35 4.16
N ASP A 54 -2.44 6.71 4.64
CA ASP A 54 -3.72 6.52 3.93
C ASP A 54 -4.87 7.08 4.76
N VAL A 55 -5.60 8.04 4.19
CA VAL A 55 -6.86 8.51 4.76
C VAL A 55 -7.96 7.55 4.33
N LEU A 56 -8.57 6.88 5.31
CA LEU A 56 -9.55 5.82 5.04
C LEU A 56 -10.82 6.36 4.38
N GLY A 57 -11.09 5.89 3.19
CA GLY A 57 -12.25 6.16 2.36
C GLY A 57 -11.97 5.83 0.89
N GLU A 58 -13.00 5.42 0.20
CA GLU A 58 -13.00 5.09 -1.23
C GLU A 58 -14.44 5.17 -1.74
N GLU A 59 -14.64 5.21 -3.08
CA GLU A 59 -15.97 5.23 -3.72
C GLU A 59 -16.92 6.26 -3.08
N ILE A 60 -16.54 7.53 -3.15
CA ILE A 60 -17.34 8.65 -2.66
C ILE A 60 -18.60 8.83 -3.50
N SER A 61 -19.61 9.48 -2.92
CA SER A 61 -20.91 9.71 -3.56
C SER A 61 -21.13 11.16 -4.01
N THR A 62 -20.33 12.08 -3.50
CA THR A 62 -20.44 13.51 -3.81
C THR A 62 -19.07 14.19 -3.93
N MET A 63 -19.00 15.31 -4.63
CA MET A 63 -17.74 16.07 -4.76
C MET A 63 -17.38 16.81 -3.46
N GLU A 64 -18.32 17.04 -2.55
CA GLU A 64 -18.03 17.52 -1.19
C GLU A 64 -17.18 16.52 -0.41
N GLU A 65 -17.43 15.21 -0.60
CA GLU A 65 -16.58 14.17 -0.02
C GLU A 65 -15.16 14.20 -0.64
N ALA A 66 -15.04 14.47 -1.94
CA ALA A 66 -13.73 14.65 -2.58
C ALA A 66 -12.96 15.83 -1.98
N ASN A 67 -13.62 16.94 -1.76
CA ASN A 67 -13.04 18.11 -1.10
C ASN A 67 -12.58 17.81 0.33
N PHE A 68 -13.32 16.99 1.07
CA PHE A 68 -12.87 16.53 2.39
C PHE A 68 -11.53 15.77 2.30
N PHE A 69 -11.41 14.84 1.36
CA PHE A 69 -10.14 14.11 1.19
C PHE A 69 -9.00 15.04 0.76
N LEU A 70 -9.28 15.98 -0.14
CA LEU A 70 -8.30 16.97 -0.59
C LEU A 70 -7.74 17.78 0.60
N GLU A 71 -8.61 18.33 1.45
CA GLU A 71 -8.21 19.11 2.62
C GLU A 71 -7.51 18.23 3.67
N GLU A 72 -7.97 17.01 3.87
CA GLU A 72 -7.35 16.10 4.84
C GLU A 72 -5.93 15.70 4.39
N TYR A 73 -5.68 15.45 3.10
CA TYR A 73 -4.33 15.18 2.61
C TYR A 73 -3.40 16.41 2.68
N LYS A 74 -3.92 17.64 2.57
CA LYS A 74 -3.13 18.85 2.86
C LYS A 74 -2.69 18.88 4.33
N ARG A 75 -3.57 18.52 5.27
CA ARG A 75 -3.24 18.38 6.69
C ARG A 75 -2.21 17.28 6.93
N VAL A 76 -2.32 16.15 6.21
CA VAL A 76 -1.32 15.07 6.27
C VAL A 76 0.05 15.57 5.84
N ILE A 77 0.16 16.29 4.72
CA ILE A 77 1.43 16.85 4.24
C ILE A 77 2.05 17.78 5.30
N THR A 78 1.25 18.69 5.87
CA THR A 78 1.68 19.57 6.95
C THR A 78 2.20 18.76 8.15
N ALA A 79 1.44 17.77 8.61
CA ALA A 79 1.84 16.94 9.75
C ALA A 79 3.13 16.15 9.50
N ILE A 80 3.33 15.62 8.29
CA ILE A 80 4.57 14.94 7.91
C ILE A 80 5.75 15.92 7.94
N THR A 81 5.58 17.10 7.36
CA THR A 81 6.61 18.14 7.28
C THR A 81 7.02 18.64 8.67
N ASP A 82 6.05 19.02 9.51
CA ASP A 82 6.29 19.56 10.84
C ASP A 82 7.00 18.58 11.75
N ASN A 83 6.69 17.30 11.64
CA ASN A 83 7.31 16.23 12.42
C ASN A 83 8.57 15.63 11.75
N LYS A 84 8.92 16.06 10.54
CA LYS A 84 10.06 15.57 9.77
C LYS A 84 10.06 14.05 9.57
N PHE A 85 8.89 13.48 9.33
CA PHE A 85 8.77 12.05 9.09
C PHE A 85 9.27 11.67 7.69
N ASP A 86 9.95 10.54 7.61
CA ASP A 86 10.17 9.85 6.35
C ASP A 86 8.88 9.15 5.92
N ALA A 87 8.05 9.88 5.20
CA ALA A 87 6.71 9.42 4.85
C ALA A 87 6.33 9.80 3.40
N ALA A 88 5.43 9.00 2.84
CA ALA A 88 4.79 9.19 1.56
C ALA A 88 3.27 9.18 1.73
N LEU A 89 2.55 9.69 0.75
CA LEU A 89 1.08 9.60 0.69
C LEU A 89 0.66 8.33 -0.05
N SER A 90 -0.46 7.74 0.33
CA SER A 90 -1.18 6.75 -0.46
C SER A 90 -2.59 7.26 -0.66
N ILE A 91 -3.00 7.47 -1.91
CA ILE A 91 -4.31 8.05 -2.25
C ILE A 91 -5.09 7.08 -3.14
N LYS A 92 -6.40 7.11 -3.01
CA LYS A 92 -7.30 6.33 -3.86
C LYS A 92 -7.98 7.27 -4.87
N PRO A 93 -7.81 7.05 -6.17
CA PRO A 93 -8.40 7.93 -7.19
C PRO A 93 -9.91 8.11 -7.03
N THR A 94 -10.65 7.07 -6.60
CA THR A 94 -12.09 7.16 -6.39
C THR A 94 -12.47 8.10 -5.23
N ALA A 95 -11.62 8.24 -4.22
CA ALA A 95 -11.83 9.19 -3.12
C ALA A 95 -11.64 10.66 -3.54
N PHE A 96 -11.00 10.90 -4.70
CA PHE A 96 -10.81 12.24 -5.28
C PHE A 96 -11.86 12.59 -6.32
N GLY A 97 -12.86 11.73 -6.56
CA GLY A 97 -14.00 11.99 -7.41
C GLY A 97 -13.86 11.54 -8.86
N ILE A 98 -12.84 10.74 -9.21
CA ILE A 98 -12.57 10.35 -10.60
C ILE A 98 -13.73 9.58 -11.27
N LEU A 99 -14.58 8.90 -10.48
CA LEU A 99 -15.77 8.20 -10.98
C LEU A 99 -17.01 9.11 -11.07
N LEU A 100 -17.01 10.26 -10.42
CA LEU A 100 -18.12 11.22 -10.42
C LEU A 100 -17.92 12.29 -11.50
N ASP A 101 -16.75 12.88 -11.50
CA ASP A 101 -16.31 13.87 -12.48
C ASP A 101 -14.80 13.63 -12.73
N ARG A 102 -14.49 13.05 -13.88
CA ARG A 102 -13.12 12.65 -14.20
C ARG A 102 -12.17 13.85 -14.28
N GLU A 103 -12.62 14.96 -14.84
CA GLU A 103 -11.79 16.16 -15.01
C GLU A 103 -11.47 16.79 -13.65
N LEU A 104 -12.48 17.00 -12.84
CA LEU A 104 -12.32 17.57 -11.50
C LEU A 104 -11.54 16.61 -10.58
N GLY A 105 -11.79 15.30 -10.66
CA GLY A 105 -11.03 14.28 -9.94
C GLY A 105 -9.54 14.31 -10.30
N MET A 106 -9.21 14.44 -11.59
CA MET A 106 -7.83 14.62 -12.06
C MET A 106 -7.19 15.89 -11.52
N GLN A 107 -7.91 17.02 -11.51
CA GLN A 107 -7.43 18.28 -10.95
C GLN A 107 -7.16 18.17 -9.44
N ASN A 108 -8.04 17.49 -8.71
CA ASN A 108 -7.86 17.24 -7.29
C ASN A 108 -6.60 16.41 -7.01
N ILE A 109 -6.39 15.32 -7.74
CA ILE A 109 -5.20 14.48 -7.62
C ILE A 109 -3.94 15.27 -7.99
N GLU A 110 -3.96 16.00 -9.11
CA GLU A 110 -2.84 16.83 -9.54
C GLU A 110 -2.44 17.86 -8.48
N SER A 111 -3.41 18.50 -7.83
CA SER A 111 -3.13 19.50 -6.79
C SER A 111 -2.38 18.88 -5.61
N ILE A 112 -2.74 17.67 -5.18
CA ILE A 112 -2.04 16.95 -4.10
C ILE A 112 -0.66 16.49 -4.55
N VAL A 113 -0.51 15.99 -5.78
CA VAL A 113 0.79 15.55 -6.31
C VAL A 113 1.77 16.73 -6.41
N ARG A 114 1.29 17.92 -6.85
CA ARG A 114 2.08 19.14 -6.87
C ARG A 114 2.48 19.59 -5.47
N LEU A 115 1.53 19.69 -4.56
CA LEU A 115 1.80 20.08 -3.18
C LEU A 115 2.79 19.10 -2.51
N ALA A 116 2.61 17.80 -2.72
CA ALA A 116 3.55 16.78 -2.23
C ALA A 116 4.96 16.96 -2.82
N LYS A 117 5.07 17.32 -4.11
CA LYS A 117 6.36 17.62 -4.77
C LYS A 117 7.08 18.80 -4.12
N ASP A 118 6.34 19.87 -3.79
CA ASP A 118 6.90 21.06 -3.14
C ASP A 118 7.46 20.77 -1.73
N HIS A 119 7.05 19.65 -1.14
CA HIS A 119 7.53 19.15 0.15
C HIS A 119 8.41 17.89 0.04
N ASP A 120 8.98 17.60 -1.13
CA ASP A 120 9.81 16.42 -1.40
C ASP A 120 9.12 15.07 -1.06
N MET A 121 7.78 15.02 -1.13
CA MET A 121 7.01 13.82 -0.81
C MET A 121 6.61 13.06 -2.08
N PHE A 122 6.55 11.74 -1.92
CA PHE A 122 6.07 10.83 -2.96
C PHE A 122 4.59 10.49 -2.74
N VAL A 123 3.84 10.38 -3.84
CA VAL A 123 2.43 9.97 -3.84
C VAL A 123 2.27 8.61 -4.49
N ARG A 124 1.60 7.70 -3.81
CA ARG A 124 1.22 6.39 -4.33
C ARG A 124 -0.26 6.39 -4.67
N LEU A 125 -0.60 6.11 -5.93
CA LEU A 125 -1.96 5.81 -6.32
C LEU A 125 -2.26 4.35 -5.96
N ASP A 126 -3.15 4.15 -4.98
CA ASP A 126 -3.57 2.81 -4.60
C ASP A 126 -4.44 2.20 -5.70
N MET A 127 -4.25 0.92 -5.95
CA MET A 127 -5.10 0.18 -6.88
C MET A 127 -6.32 -0.33 -6.15
N GLU A 128 -7.45 -0.05 -6.71
CA GLU A 128 -8.75 -0.53 -6.28
C GLU A 128 -9.16 -1.74 -7.12
N ASP A 129 -10.44 -2.00 -7.34
CA ASP A 129 -10.83 -3.15 -8.14
C ASP A 129 -10.60 -2.94 -9.66
N HIS A 130 -10.86 -3.99 -10.45
CA HIS A 130 -10.57 -4.00 -11.90
C HIS A 130 -11.29 -2.90 -12.68
N ARG A 131 -12.40 -2.35 -12.19
CA ARG A 131 -13.20 -1.31 -12.90
C ARG A 131 -12.42 -0.01 -13.07
N VAL A 132 -11.49 0.28 -12.17
CA VAL A 132 -10.72 1.53 -12.13
C VAL A 132 -9.22 1.33 -12.41
N THR A 133 -8.81 0.13 -12.81
CA THR A 133 -7.39 -0.17 -13.07
C THR A 133 -6.84 0.72 -14.18
N ASP A 134 -7.54 0.83 -15.32
CA ASP A 134 -7.11 1.64 -16.47
C ASP A 134 -7.03 3.12 -16.09
N ASP A 135 -8.06 3.63 -15.41
CA ASP A 135 -8.08 5.03 -14.97
C ASP A 135 -6.93 5.34 -14.01
N THR A 136 -6.66 4.45 -13.05
CA THR A 136 -5.57 4.64 -12.07
C THR A 136 -4.19 4.68 -12.77
N ILE A 137 -3.94 3.77 -13.73
CA ILE A 137 -2.70 3.76 -14.51
C ILE A 137 -2.60 5.03 -15.36
N GLN A 138 -3.69 5.43 -16.01
CA GLN A 138 -3.70 6.61 -16.86
C GLN A 138 -3.47 7.89 -16.06
N VAL A 139 -4.07 8.03 -14.87
CA VAL A 139 -3.79 9.16 -13.95
C VAL A 139 -2.29 9.29 -13.66
N MET A 140 -1.62 8.19 -13.36
CA MET A 140 -0.17 8.21 -13.12
C MET A 140 0.61 8.66 -14.36
N LEU A 141 0.26 8.15 -15.54
CA LEU A 141 0.90 8.52 -16.80
C LEU A 141 0.67 10.00 -17.14
N ASP A 142 -0.54 10.50 -16.99
CA ASP A 142 -0.89 11.91 -17.22
C ASP A 142 -0.09 12.85 -16.29
N MET A 143 0.14 12.44 -15.03
CA MET A 143 1.02 13.19 -14.11
C MET A 143 2.48 13.21 -14.60
N HIS A 144 3.00 12.08 -15.08
CA HIS A 144 4.35 12.01 -15.63
C HIS A 144 4.50 12.88 -16.88
N GLU A 145 3.50 12.94 -17.79
CA GLU A 145 3.49 13.83 -18.95
C GLU A 145 3.55 15.30 -18.54
N LYS A 146 2.95 15.67 -17.40
CA LYS A 146 3.01 17.01 -16.81
C LYS A 146 4.31 17.29 -16.03
N GLY A 147 5.28 16.38 -16.06
CA GLY A 147 6.55 16.50 -15.32
C GLY A 147 6.44 16.27 -13.81
N LEU A 148 5.36 15.64 -13.35
CA LEU A 148 5.14 15.25 -11.97
C LEU A 148 5.57 13.80 -11.77
N GLU A 149 6.88 13.59 -11.56
CA GLU A 149 7.48 12.24 -11.45
C GLU A 149 7.46 11.70 -10.00
N ASN A 150 6.96 12.47 -9.04
CA ASN A 150 6.82 12.05 -7.64
C ASN A 150 5.55 11.23 -7.40
N VAL A 151 5.03 10.54 -8.40
CA VAL A 151 3.86 9.69 -8.33
C VAL A 151 4.15 8.30 -8.93
N GLY A 152 3.53 7.28 -8.35
CA GLY A 152 3.61 5.91 -8.83
C GLY A 152 2.35 5.12 -8.55
N VAL A 153 2.25 3.92 -9.10
CA VAL A 153 1.03 3.11 -9.10
C VAL A 153 1.22 1.79 -8.34
N VAL A 154 0.11 1.24 -7.85
CA VAL A 154 0.07 -0.13 -7.31
C VAL A 154 -0.40 -1.08 -8.40
N LEU A 155 0.26 -2.23 -8.54
CA LEU A 155 -0.22 -3.33 -9.36
C LEU A 155 -0.49 -4.56 -8.50
N GLN A 156 -1.40 -5.41 -8.96
CA GLN A 156 -1.87 -6.57 -8.21
C GLN A 156 -1.48 -7.86 -8.92
N GLY A 157 -0.60 -8.67 -8.31
CA GLY A 157 -0.14 -9.92 -8.91
C GLY A 157 -1.23 -10.92 -9.25
N ARG A 158 -2.42 -10.79 -8.63
CA ARG A 158 -3.55 -11.66 -8.98
C ARG A 158 -4.17 -11.39 -10.34
N LEU A 159 -4.11 -10.15 -10.86
CA LEU A 159 -4.69 -9.80 -12.16
C LEU A 159 -3.80 -10.32 -13.29
N PHE A 160 -4.39 -11.00 -14.28
CA PHE A 160 -3.66 -11.54 -15.43
C PHE A 160 -2.93 -10.46 -16.23
N ARG A 161 -3.48 -9.25 -16.25
CA ARG A 161 -2.95 -8.11 -16.99
C ARG A 161 -1.67 -7.49 -16.41
N SER A 162 -1.34 -7.77 -15.13
CA SER A 162 -0.29 -7.04 -14.41
C SER A 162 1.08 -7.05 -15.10
N LEU A 163 1.46 -8.14 -15.76
CA LEU A 163 2.71 -8.20 -16.53
C LEU A 163 2.65 -7.33 -17.79
N SER A 164 1.54 -7.32 -18.52
CA SER A 164 1.36 -6.43 -19.70
C SER A 164 1.31 -4.97 -19.29
N ASP A 165 0.66 -4.66 -18.15
CA ASP A 165 0.64 -3.29 -17.60
C ASP A 165 2.06 -2.79 -17.28
N ILE A 166 2.92 -3.64 -16.70
CA ILE A 166 4.33 -3.30 -16.43
C ILE A 166 5.06 -2.99 -17.74
N ASP A 167 4.89 -3.83 -18.75
CA ASP A 167 5.52 -3.65 -20.07
C ASP A 167 5.06 -2.33 -20.73
N GLU A 168 3.76 -2.06 -20.74
CA GLU A 168 3.18 -0.84 -21.33
C GLU A 168 3.61 0.43 -20.59
N ILE A 169 3.61 0.44 -19.26
CA ILE A 169 4.08 1.57 -18.46
C ILE A 169 5.58 1.79 -18.71
N THR A 170 6.36 0.71 -18.73
CA THR A 170 7.80 0.79 -18.98
C THR A 170 8.12 1.33 -20.36
N LYS A 171 7.34 0.98 -21.41
CA LYS A 171 7.48 1.56 -22.75
C LYS A 171 7.20 3.06 -22.78
N LYS A 172 6.28 3.56 -21.94
CA LYS A 172 5.88 4.98 -21.92
C LYS A 172 6.84 5.86 -21.11
N ILE A 173 7.20 5.44 -19.90
CA ILE A 173 7.95 6.28 -18.96
C ILE A 173 9.30 5.68 -18.52
N GLY A 174 9.63 4.49 -19.02
CA GLY A 174 10.91 3.82 -18.75
C GLY A 174 11.13 3.57 -17.27
N PRO A 175 12.40 3.67 -16.81
CA PRO A 175 12.78 3.40 -15.42
C PRO A 175 12.30 4.49 -14.46
N LYS A 176 11.63 5.53 -14.91
CA LYS A 176 10.96 6.53 -14.04
C LYS A 176 9.75 5.94 -13.33
N ALA A 177 9.24 4.79 -13.80
CA ALA A 177 8.14 4.09 -13.15
C ALA A 177 8.50 3.72 -11.69
N ASP A 178 7.52 3.86 -10.82
CA ASP A 178 7.63 3.51 -9.42
C ASP A 178 6.42 2.66 -9.04
N TYR A 179 6.67 1.40 -8.79
CA TYR A 179 5.63 0.43 -8.54
C TYR A 179 5.54 0.07 -7.07
N ARG A 180 4.32 -0.12 -6.59
CA ARG A 180 4.04 -1.02 -5.47
C ARG A 180 3.44 -2.29 -6.03
N ILE A 181 3.97 -3.44 -5.68
CA ILE A 181 3.39 -4.73 -6.03
C ILE A 181 2.80 -5.38 -4.79
N CYS A 182 1.55 -5.78 -4.89
CA CYS A 182 0.87 -6.59 -3.87
C CYS A 182 0.17 -7.78 -4.53
N LYS A 183 -0.29 -8.73 -3.73
CA LYS A 183 -1.05 -9.89 -4.26
C LYS A 183 -2.42 -9.50 -4.82
N GLY A 184 -3.00 -8.43 -4.29
CA GLY A 184 -4.38 -8.03 -4.54
C GLY A 184 -5.35 -8.56 -3.48
N ILE A 185 -6.28 -7.70 -3.07
CA ILE A 185 -7.24 -7.99 -1.99
C ILE A 185 -8.68 -8.11 -2.47
N TYR A 186 -8.99 -7.48 -3.60
CA TYR A 186 -10.34 -7.47 -4.13
C TYR A 186 -10.72 -8.85 -4.67
N LEU A 187 -12.01 -9.21 -4.53
CA LEU A 187 -12.55 -10.43 -5.11
C LEU A 187 -12.86 -10.16 -6.58
N GLU A 188 -11.91 -10.45 -7.42
CA GLU A 188 -12.01 -10.25 -8.86
C GLU A 188 -12.62 -11.47 -9.56
N PRO A 189 -13.28 -11.29 -10.73
CA PRO A 189 -13.74 -12.39 -11.56
C PRO A 189 -12.62 -13.36 -11.96
N SER A 190 -12.92 -14.65 -11.98
CA SER A 190 -11.95 -15.71 -12.33
C SER A 190 -11.43 -15.62 -13.76
N GLU A 191 -12.18 -14.95 -14.64
CA GLU A 191 -11.86 -14.73 -16.04
C GLU A 191 -10.69 -13.74 -16.24
N ILE A 192 -10.41 -12.91 -15.23
CA ILE A 192 -9.38 -11.86 -15.28
C ILE A 192 -8.33 -11.99 -14.18
N SER A 193 -8.50 -12.96 -13.26
CA SER A 193 -7.63 -13.06 -12.09
C SER A 193 -7.37 -14.48 -11.62
N HIS A 194 -6.20 -14.69 -11.04
CA HIS A 194 -5.92 -15.88 -10.25
C HIS A 194 -6.75 -15.86 -8.95
N THR A 195 -7.38 -16.99 -8.63
CA THR A 195 -8.20 -17.15 -7.43
C THR A 195 -7.52 -18.01 -6.36
N GLU A 196 -6.51 -18.78 -6.73
CA GLU A 196 -5.78 -19.66 -5.85
C GLU A 196 -4.49 -19.02 -5.33
N ARG A 197 -4.11 -19.40 -4.10
CA ARG A 197 -2.98 -18.78 -3.40
C ARG A 197 -1.66 -18.92 -4.14
N GLN A 198 -1.33 -20.12 -4.65
CA GLN A 198 -0.03 -20.36 -5.27
C GLN A 198 0.13 -19.62 -6.60
N PRO A 199 -0.81 -19.68 -7.55
CA PRO A 199 -0.77 -18.87 -8.77
C PRO A 199 -0.65 -17.35 -8.50
N ILE A 200 -1.33 -16.83 -7.45
CA ILE A 200 -1.19 -15.40 -7.07
C ILE A 200 0.24 -15.09 -6.60
N ILE A 201 0.86 -15.98 -5.82
CA ILE A 201 2.24 -15.80 -5.37
C ILE A 201 3.20 -15.83 -6.56
N ASP A 202 3.04 -16.81 -7.46
CA ASP A 202 3.91 -16.99 -8.62
C ASP A 202 3.82 -15.78 -9.56
N ALA A 203 2.61 -15.32 -9.87
CA ALA A 203 2.40 -14.12 -10.67
C ALA A 203 2.95 -12.85 -9.98
N THR A 204 2.80 -12.73 -8.66
CA THR A 204 3.41 -11.61 -7.90
C THR A 204 4.93 -11.62 -8.03
N ASN A 205 5.56 -12.80 -7.92
CA ASN A 205 7.00 -12.95 -8.07
C ASN A 205 7.47 -12.60 -9.50
N MET A 206 6.74 -13.02 -10.52
CA MET A 206 7.03 -12.66 -11.92
C MET A 206 6.93 -11.13 -12.14
N CYS A 207 5.94 -10.47 -11.54
CA CYS A 207 5.83 -9.02 -11.59
C CYS A 207 7.03 -8.33 -10.90
N ILE A 208 7.48 -8.83 -9.76
CA ILE A 208 8.67 -8.30 -9.06
C ILE A 208 9.89 -8.38 -9.99
N ASP A 209 10.14 -9.52 -10.62
CA ASP A 209 11.25 -9.68 -11.53
C ASP A 209 11.17 -8.72 -12.72
N ALA A 210 10.01 -8.64 -13.39
CA ALA A 210 9.79 -7.73 -14.52
C ALA A 210 10.02 -6.25 -14.14
N MET A 211 9.51 -5.82 -12.98
CA MET A 211 9.71 -4.46 -12.46
C MET A 211 11.19 -4.18 -12.14
N LEU A 212 11.90 -5.13 -11.54
CA LEU A 212 13.32 -4.99 -11.25
C LEU A 212 14.14 -4.91 -12.55
N ASP A 213 13.83 -5.74 -13.53
CA ASP A 213 14.55 -5.80 -14.82
C ASP A 213 14.30 -4.54 -15.68
N SER A 214 13.15 -3.90 -15.52
CA SER A 214 12.86 -2.61 -16.18
C SER A 214 13.66 -1.43 -15.61
N GLY A 215 14.41 -1.60 -14.52
CA GLY A 215 15.12 -0.52 -13.84
C GLY A 215 14.26 0.33 -12.91
N SER A 216 12.97 0.02 -12.82
CA SER A 216 11.99 0.78 -12.02
C SER A 216 12.23 0.61 -10.51
N TYR A 217 11.67 1.53 -9.72
CA TYR A 217 11.60 1.38 -8.27
C TYR A 217 10.50 0.40 -7.88
N VAL A 218 10.81 -0.53 -6.97
CA VAL A 218 9.89 -1.62 -6.60
C VAL A 218 9.62 -1.63 -5.09
N ALA A 219 8.41 -1.28 -4.70
CA ALA A 219 7.93 -1.40 -3.33
C ALA A 219 7.15 -2.73 -3.19
N VAL A 220 7.74 -3.69 -2.48
CA VAL A 220 7.16 -5.03 -2.30
C VAL A 220 6.24 -5.04 -1.09
N ALA A 221 4.92 -4.99 -1.33
CA ALA A 221 3.89 -4.95 -0.31
C ALA A 221 3.35 -6.35 0.00
N SER A 222 4.08 -7.10 0.80
CA SER A 222 3.71 -8.46 1.16
C SER A 222 4.11 -8.84 2.59
N HIS A 223 3.30 -9.73 3.19
CA HIS A 223 3.58 -10.37 4.47
C HIS A 223 3.88 -11.87 4.31
N ASP A 224 3.86 -12.38 3.07
CA ASP A 224 4.08 -13.80 2.78
C ASP A 224 5.55 -14.10 2.59
N TYR A 225 6.07 -15.06 3.36
CA TYR A 225 7.47 -15.49 3.25
C TYR A 225 7.88 -15.93 1.84
N PRO A 226 7.06 -16.68 1.05
CA PRO A 226 7.41 -17.00 -0.32
C PRO A 226 7.74 -15.78 -1.18
N VAL A 227 6.93 -14.70 -1.08
CA VAL A 227 7.17 -13.44 -1.82
C VAL A 227 8.41 -12.72 -1.29
N ILE A 228 8.55 -12.61 0.04
CA ILE A 228 9.72 -11.95 0.66
C ILE A 228 11.01 -12.68 0.30
N ASN A 229 11.04 -14.01 0.41
CA ASN A 229 12.22 -14.82 0.10
C ASN A 229 12.59 -14.75 -1.38
N HIS A 230 11.59 -14.78 -2.28
CA HIS A 230 11.82 -14.57 -3.71
C HIS A 230 12.43 -13.19 -3.97
N THR A 231 11.85 -12.14 -3.37
CA THR A 231 12.38 -10.78 -3.51
C THR A 231 13.84 -10.69 -3.08
N LEU A 232 14.18 -11.22 -1.91
CA LEU A 232 15.56 -11.21 -1.40
C LEU A 232 16.52 -11.95 -2.35
N ALA A 233 16.10 -13.08 -2.92
CA ALA A 233 16.88 -13.81 -3.91
C ALA A 233 17.03 -13.02 -5.22
N ALA A 234 15.94 -12.43 -5.72
CA ALA A 234 15.92 -11.62 -6.94
C ALA A 234 16.81 -10.37 -6.83
N LEU A 235 16.81 -9.71 -5.67
CA LEU A 235 17.70 -8.59 -5.38
C LEU A 235 19.16 -9.03 -5.40
N LYS A 236 19.48 -10.13 -4.69
CA LYS A 236 20.84 -10.68 -4.65
C LYS A 236 21.37 -11.04 -6.03
N GLN A 237 20.54 -11.67 -6.89
CA GLN A 237 20.90 -12.00 -8.27
C GLN A 237 21.28 -10.78 -9.11
N ARG A 238 20.69 -9.61 -8.80
CA ARG A 238 20.92 -8.34 -9.49
C ARG A 238 21.98 -7.47 -8.80
N GLY A 239 22.69 -8.01 -7.80
CA GLY A 239 23.69 -7.26 -7.01
C GLY A 239 23.09 -6.16 -6.14
N MET A 240 21.77 -6.14 -5.97
CA MET A 240 21.05 -5.18 -5.14
C MET A 240 21.00 -5.64 -3.68
N GLY A 241 21.01 -4.67 -2.75
CA GLY A 241 20.96 -4.99 -1.32
C GLY A 241 20.83 -3.72 -0.48
N PRO A 242 20.81 -3.87 0.85
CA PRO A 242 20.78 -2.73 1.77
C PRO A 242 22.09 -1.93 1.64
N ASP A 243 21.98 -0.60 1.82
CA ASP A 243 23.12 0.34 1.83
C ASP A 243 23.99 0.33 0.55
N ILE A 244 23.53 -0.34 -0.51
CA ILE A 244 24.20 -0.38 -1.82
C ILE A 244 23.48 0.60 -2.75
N ASN A 245 24.24 1.41 -3.48
CA ASN A 245 23.67 2.14 -4.61
C ASN A 245 23.09 1.15 -5.62
N ASP A 246 21.96 1.49 -6.22
CA ASP A 246 21.35 0.64 -7.24
C ASP A 246 22.36 0.33 -8.35
N PRO A 247 22.80 -0.94 -8.53
CA PRO A 247 23.84 -1.28 -9.48
C PRO A 247 23.31 -1.44 -10.91
N ARG A 248 21.99 -1.39 -11.08
CA ARG A 248 21.37 -1.60 -12.40
C ARG A 248 21.73 -0.46 -13.34
N PRO A 249 22.27 -0.77 -14.54
CA PRO A 249 22.69 0.28 -15.50
C PRO A 249 21.52 1.12 -16.03
N ASN A 250 20.32 0.54 -16.00
CA ASN A 250 19.07 1.17 -16.41
C ASN A 250 18.23 1.67 -15.22
N SER A 251 18.83 1.82 -14.02
CA SER A 251 18.08 2.26 -12.84
C SER A 251 17.48 3.65 -13.03
N GLY A 252 16.26 3.81 -12.51
CA GLY A 252 15.53 5.08 -12.54
C GLY A 252 16.14 6.15 -11.63
N PRO A 253 15.57 7.35 -11.64
CA PRO A 253 16.10 8.48 -10.86
C PRO A 253 16.02 8.19 -9.36
N LYS A 254 17.03 8.65 -8.62
CA LYS A 254 17.00 8.67 -7.16
C LYS A 254 15.90 9.64 -6.71
N ARG A 255 15.14 9.26 -5.71
CA ARG A 255 14.08 10.08 -5.12
C ARG A 255 14.33 10.29 -3.64
N PRO A 256 13.98 11.47 -3.10
CA PRO A 256 14.01 11.70 -1.66
C PRO A 256 13.25 10.58 -0.91
N HIS A 257 13.78 10.21 0.24
CA HIS A 257 13.13 9.23 1.12
C HIS A 257 12.82 7.86 0.50
N LYS A 258 13.55 7.48 -0.55
CA LYS A 258 13.45 6.17 -1.21
C LYS A 258 14.74 5.37 -1.04
N GLY A 259 14.62 4.05 -1.03
CA GLY A 259 15.77 3.13 -0.98
C GLY A 259 16.50 3.00 -2.33
N PRO A 260 17.52 2.17 -2.39
CA PRO A 260 18.31 1.93 -3.61
C PRO A 260 17.58 1.05 -4.62
N GLY A 261 16.50 1.56 -5.22
CA GLY A 261 15.71 0.88 -6.25
C GLY A 261 14.60 -0.04 -5.72
N TYR A 262 14.53 -0.27 -4.41
CA TYR A 262 13.48 -1.09 -3.80
C TYR A 262 13.20 -0.73 -2.34
N GLU A 263 12.06 -1.21 -1.83
CA GLU A 263 11.73 -1.24 -0.40
C GLU A 263 10.73 -2.37 -0.11
N PHE A 264 10.63 -2.77 1.16
CA PHE A 264 9.55 -3.62 1.65
C PHE A 264 8.45 -2.78 2.28
N GLN A 265 7.19 -3.16 2.06
CA GLN A 265 6.04 -2.47 2.65
C GLN A 265 5.15 -3.43 3.43
N MET A 266 4.71 -3.00 4.59
CA MET A 266 3.89 -3.80 5.50
C MET A 266 2.76 -2.97 6.09
N LEU A 267 1.61 -3.60 6.30
CA LEU A 267 0.49 -2.97 6.99
C LEU A 267 0.82 -2.78 8.47
N LEU A 268 0.33 -1.69 9.05
CA LEU A 268 0.39 -1.45 10.50
C LEU A 268 -0.10 -2.68 11.27
N GLY A 269 0.62 -3.08 12.29
CA GLY A 269 0.27 -4.18 13.18
C GLY A 269 0.38 -5.59 12.61
N VAL A 270 0.81 -5.74 11.35
CA VAL A 270 0.97 -7.04 10.70
C VAL A 270 2.44 -7.43 10.66
N ARG A 271 2.76 -8.63 11.18
CA ARG A 271 4.11 -9.23 11.17
C ARG A 271 5.24 -8.28 11.60
N GLY A 272 5.06 -7.55 12.67
CA GLY A 272 6.08 -6.66 13.26
C GLY A 272 7.48 -7.31 13.40
N PRO A 273 7.62 -8.57 13.85
CA PRO A 273 8.91 -9.24 13.88
C PRO A 273 9.61 -9.35 12.52
N LEU A 274 8.87 -9.63 11.43
CA LEU A 274 9.45 -9.67 10.08
C LEU A 274 9.92 -8.28 9.64
N ARG A 275 9.14 -7.23 9.91
CA ARG A 275 9.55 -5.83 9.63
C ARG A 275 10.85 -5.50 10.35
N ARG A 276 10.91 -5.72 11.66
CA ARG A 276 12.12 -5.45 12.47
C ARG A 276 13.33 -6.24 11.98
N LYS A 277 13.13 -7.51 11.56
CA LYS A 277 14.19 -8.31 10.97
C LYS A 277 14.74 -7.66 9.70
N LEU A 278 13.88 -7.30 8.75
CA LEU A 278 14.29 -6.63 7.50
C LEU A 278 14.99 -5.30 7.77
N THR A 279 14.48 -4.50 8.72
CA THR A 279 15.12 -3.24 9.12
C THR A 279 16.49 -3.48 9.76
N ALA A 280 16.64 -4.49 10.62
CA ALA A 280 17.92 -4.85 11.24
C ALA A 280 18.95 -5.38 10.23
N GLU A 281 18.49 -5.98 9.14
CA GLU A 281 19.30 -6.41 8.00
C GLU A 281 19.63 -5.24 7.04
N GLY A 282 19.25 -4.00 7.37
CA GLY A 282 19.51 -2.79 6.59
C GLY A 282 18.52 -2.51 5.46
N HIS A 283 17.52 -3.36 5.27
CA HIS A 283 16.50 -3.12 4.25
C HIS A 283 15.52 -2.03 4.67
N ARG A 284 15.16 -1.16 3.72
CA ARG A 284 14.12 -0.16 3.95
C ARG A 284 12.76 -0.84 4.12
N ALA A 285 12.15 -0.65 5.28
CA ALA A 285 10.84 -1.20 5.60
C ALA A 285 9.84 -0.08 5.92
N ARG A 286 8.86 0.09 5.06
CA ARG A 286 7.81 1.11 5.15
C ARG A 286 6.54 0.54 5.76
N VAL A 287 5.95 1.26 6.70
CA VAL A 287 4.67 0.89 7.33
C VAL A 287 3.54 1.70 6.71
N TYR A 288 2.52 1.00 6.22
CA TYR A 288 1.28 1.58 5.75
C TYR A 288 0.41 1.93 6.96
N ILE A 289 0.11 3.20 7.14
CA ILE A 289 -0.59 3.80 8.29
C ILE A 289 -1.98 4.27 7.85
N PRO A 290 -3.01 3.43 7.93
CA PRO A 290 -4.37 3.86 7.68
C PRO A 290 -4.96 4.55 8.92
N TYR A 291 -5.66 5.66 8.71
CA TYR A 291 -6.42 6.35 9.75
C TYR A 291 -7.68 7.01 9.16
N GLY A 292 -8.64 7.36 9.99
CA GLY A 292 -9.84 8.09 9.58
C GLY A 292 -11.14 7.55 10.16
N GLU A 293 -12.23 8.29 9.93
CA GLU A 293 -13.55 7.96 10.48
C GLU A 293 -14.15 6.67 9.89
N LYS A 294 -13.78 6.29 8.66
CA LYS A 294 -14.23 5.05 8.00
C LYS A 294 -13.44 3.80 8.45
N TRP A 295 -12.85 3.84 9.66
CA TRP A 295 -12.05 2.75 10.24
C TRP A 295 -12.83 1.44 10.41
N TYR A 296 -14.15 1.52 10.67
CA TYR A 296 -14.96 0.34 10.95
C TYR A 296 -15.12 -0.52 9.70
N GLU A 297 -15.49 0.08 8.57
CA GLU A 297 -15.66 -0.56 7.28
C GLU A 297 -14.34 -1.21 6.82
N TYR A 298 -13.26 -0.46 6.94
CA TYR A 298 -11.90 -0.96 6.67
C TYR A 298 -11.57 -2.18 7.54
N SER A 299 -11.85 -2.12 8.83
CA SER A 299 -11.55 -3.20 9.77
C SER A 299 -12.35 -4.45 9.49
N ILE A 300 -13.63 -4.31 9.19
CA ILE A 300 -14.51 -5.43 8.81
C ILE A 300 -14.00 -6.09 7.52
N ARG A 301 -13.58 -5.30 6.53
CA ARG A 301 -12.98 -5.82 5.29
C ARG A 301 -11.72 -6.64 5.58
N ARG A 302 -10.79 -6.11 6.38
CA ARG A 302 -9.57 -6.86 6.79
C ARG A 302 -9.89 -8.17 7.51
N LEU A 303 -10.88 -8.17 8.38
CA LEU A 303 -11.31 -9.39 9.08
C LEU A 303 -11.93 -10.43 8.12
N LYS A 304 -12.67 -9.99 7.10
CA LYS A 304 -13.23 -10.87 6.06
C LYS A 304 -12.17 -11.49 5.15
N GLU A 305 -11.17 -10.69 4.76
CA GLU A 305 -10.09 -11.08 3.85
C GLU A 305 -9.10 -12.05 4.51
N ASN A 306 -8.93 -11.94 5.81
CA ASN A 306 -8.01 -12.80 6.54
C ASN A 306 -8.67 -13.46 7.76
N PRO A 307 -9.37 -14.58 7.59
CA PRO A 307 -10.01 -15.33 8.68
C PRO A 307 -9.02 -15.75 9.78
N THR A 308 -7.71 -15.82 9.48
CA THR A 308 -6.67 -16.09 10.49
C THR A 308 -6.47 -14.92 11.44
N ILE A 309 -6.79 -13.69 11.04
CA ILE A 309 -6.85 -12.55 11.96
C ILE A 309 -7.94 -12.80 13.00
N GLY A 310 -9.10 -13.28 12.61
CA GLY A 310 -10.16 -13.68 13.54
C GLY A 310 -9.71 -14.74 14.55
N THR A 311 -8.95 -15.74 14.13
CA THR A 311 -8.35 -16.74 15.04
C THR A 311 -7.22 -16.20 15.89
N GLN A 312 -6.40 -15.28 15.39
CA GLN A 312 -5.37 -14.59 16.18
C GLN A 312 -5.98 -13.66 17.20
N VAL A 313 -7.07 -12.96 16.85
CA VAL A 313 -7.86 -12.14 17.76
C VAL A 313 -8.50 -13.00 18.84
N PHE A 314 -9.10 -14.12 18.48
CA PHE A 314 -9.67 -15.07 19.44
C PHE A 314 -8.58 -15.61 20.37
N LYS A 315 -7.41 -15.99 19.87
CA LYS A 315 -6.25 -16.38 20.69
C LYS A 315 -5.77 -15.25 21.59
N ALA A 316 -5.77 -14.01 21.09
CA ALA A 316 -5.38 -12.85 21.87
C ALA A 316 -6.33 -12.55 23.05
N ILE A 317 -7.60 -12.90 22.89
CA ILE A 317 -8.61 -12.78 23.96
C ILE A 317 -8.47 -13.92 24.98
N VAL A 318 -8.35 -15.15 24.49
CA VAL A 318 -8.34 -16.35 25.35
C VAL A 318 -6.97 -16.58 25.96
N MET A 319 -5.89 -16.09 25.32
CA MET A 319 -4.50 -16.23 25.76
C MET A 319 -3.75 -14.89 25.66
N PRO A 320 -4.10 -13.87 26.48
CA PRO A 320 -3.49 -12.53 26.38
C PRO A 320 -1.96 -12.52 26.61
N TRP A 321 -1.42 -13.54 27.27
CA TRP A 321 0.02 -13.70 27.51
C TRP A 321 0.83 -14.07 26.25
N THR A 322 0.20 -14.57 25.19
CA THR A 322 0.89 -14.91 23.93
C THR A 322 1.11 -13.70 23.02
N ASN A 323 0.62 -12.53 23.38
CA ASN A 323 0.64 -11.29 22.60
C ASN A 323 1.49 -10.18 23.22
N ARG A 324 2.42 -10.51 24.12
CA ARG A 324 3.39 -9.50 24.58
C ARG A 324 4.35 -9.14 23.44
N PRO A 325 4.62 -7.83 23.21
CA PRO A 325 5.49 -7.34 22.14
C PRO A 325 6.92 -7.84 22.28
#